data_c965a447a77a20f8edf73467db0ae623
#
_entry.id   c965a447a77a20f8edf73467db0ae623
#
_cell.length_a   1.000
_cell.length_b   1.000
_cell.length_c   1.000
_cell.angle_alpha   90.00
_cell.angle_beta   90.00
_cell.angle_gamma   90.00
#
_symmetry.space_group_name_H-M   'P 1'
#
loop_
_entity.id
_entity.type
_entity.pdbx_description
1 polymer ?
#
loop_
_entity_poly.entity_id
_entity_poly.type
_entity_poly.pdbx_seq_one_letter_code
_entity_poly.pdbx_strand_id
1 'polypeptide(L)'
;MRETLSKKLGAESTISQTSATLRSLEHNMPAGSSKEFLAETLDRFELGANRATIVMAWILAVNHLFGYILKYKLVDFNAALANNTDRRVKVRAVKQRDDFSDIPEGKFIEFCRSGKIISNDVCKILDQKLDVRNSCAHPSGVKINRTKVIDFVEDLVENVVLKYKI
;
A
#
# COMPACT_ATOMS: atom_id res chain seq x y z
N MET A 1 15.11 -25.94 29.40
CA MET A 1 15.48 -24.52 29.62
C MET A 1 16.38 -23.95 28.52
N ARG A 2 17.39 -24.69 28.02
CA ARG A 2 18.27 -24.21 26.92
C ARG A 2 17.58 -24.08 25.55
N GLU A 3 16.60 -24.94 25.24
CA GLU A 3 15.88 -24.95 23.94
C GLU A 3 14.93 -23.74 23.76
N THR A 4 14.33 -23.28 24.85
CA THR A 4 13.44 -22.09 24.88
C THR A 4 14.21 -20.78 24.71
N LEU A 5 15.44 -20.71 25.23
CA LEU A 5 16.32 -19.55 25.05
C LEU A 5 16.86 -19.44 23.62
N SER A 6 17.25 -20.58 23.03
CA SER A 6 17.74 -20.60 21.64
C SER A 6 16.66 -20.21 20.63
N LYS A 7 15.40 -20.65 20.83
CA LYS A 7 14.26 -20.22 20.00
C LYS A 7 13.94 -18.73 20.16
N LYS A 8 14.04 -18.16 21.36
CA LYS A 8 13.85 -16.72 21.58
C LYS A 8 14.94 -15.88 20.92
N LEU A 9 16.19 -16.26 21.05
CA LEU A 9 17.33 -15.56 20.43
C LEU A 9 17.28 -15.62 18.89
N GLY A 10 16.89 -16.76 18.32
CA GLY A 10 16.68 -16.89 16.87
C GLY A 10 15.53 -16.04 16.36
N ALA A 11 14.42 -15.95 17.08
CA ALA A 11 13.27 -15.11 16.72
C ALA A 11 13.59 -13.61 16.83
N GLU A 12 14.31 -13.19 17.84
CA GLU A 12 14.75 -11.78 18.00
C GLU A 12 15.76 -11.37 16.94
N SER A 13 16.67 -12.25 16.53
CA SER A 13 17.62 -12.01 15.44
C SER A 13 16.88 -11.87 14.10
N THR A 14 15.89 -12.72 13.82
CA THR A 14 15.09 -12.66 12.58
C THR A 14 14.23 -11.39 12.53
N ILE A 15 13.64 -10.99 13.65
CA ILE A 15 12.86 -9.75 13.76
C ILE A 15 13.73 -8.52 13.51
N SER A 16 14.94 -8.50 14.06
CA SER A 16 15.90 -7.41 13.86
C SER A 16 16.34 -7.29 12.40
N GLN A 17 16.64 -8.41 11.74
CA GLN A 17 17.01 -8.41 10.32
C GLN A 17 15.87 -7.95 9.42
N THR A 18 14.66 -8.36 9.72
CA THR A 18 13.48 -7.99 8.93
C THR A 18 13.13 -6.51 9.08
N SER A 19 13.21 -5.98 10.30
CA SER A 19 13.03 -4.55 10.53
C SER A 19 14.08 -3.73 9.77
N ALA A 20 15.33 -4.20 9.71
CA ALA A 20 16.40 -3.57 8.93
C ALA A 20 16.10 -3.58 7.42
N THR A 21 15.53 -4.66 6.88
CA THR A 21 15.12 -4.72 5.47
C THR A 21 14.05 -3.69 5.14
N LEU A 22 12.99 -3.60 5.95
CA LEU A 22 11.94 -2.59 5.75
C LEU A 22 12.48 -1.17 5.90
N ARG A 23 13.36 -0.92 6.85
CA ARG A 23 14.03 0.40 6.99
C ARG A 23 14.92 0.74 5.80
N SER A 24 15.50 -0.24 5.12
CA SER A 24 16.25 0.01 3.87
C SER A 24 15.34 0.52 2.75
N LEU A 25 14.09 0.08 2.68
CA LEU A 25 13.10 0.63 1.73
C LEU A 25 12.84 2.13 2.00
N GLU A 26 12.70 2.50 3.27
CA GLU A 26 12.56 3.90 3.67
C GLU A 26 13.76 4.74 3.22
N HIS A 27 14.99 4.24 3.40
CA HIS A 27 16.20 4.93 2.96
C HIS A 27 16.25 5.17 1.44
N ASN A 28 15.69 4.26 0.65
CA ASN A 28 15.63 4.37 -0.80
C ASN A 28 14.59 5.38 -1.31
N MET A 29 13.72 5.87 -0.44
CA MET A 29 12.74 6.88 -0.81
C MET A 29 13.35 8.29 -0.82
N PRO A 30 12.97 9.16 -1.78
CA PRO A 30 13.33 10.56 -1.74
C PRO A 30 12.75 11.24 -0.49
N ALA A 31 13.45 12.26 0.01
CA ALA A 31 12.98 13.05 1.14
C ALA A 31 11.60 13.67 0.83
N GLY A 32 10.71 13.70 1.83
CA GLY A 32 9.38 14.27 1.72
C GLY A 32 8.34 13.53 2.56
N SER A 33 7.11 13.98 2.51
CA SER A 33 6.00 13.49 3.34
C SER A 33 5.74 11.98 3.19
N SER A 34 5.93 11.42 2.00
CA SER A 34 5.77 9.96 1.80
C SER A 34 6.82 9.15 2.55
N LYS A 35 8.07 9.63 2.63
CA LYS A 35 9.13 9.00 3.40
C LYS A 35 8.84 9.08 4.90
N GLU A 36 8.43 10.25 5.38
CA GLU A 36 8.04 10.46 6.77
C GLU A 36 6.86 9.55 7.16
N PHE A 37 5.87 9.43 6.29
CA PHE A 37 4.73 8.55 6.51
C PHE A 37 5.13 7.07 6.53
N LEU A 38 6.08 6.65 5.67
CA LEU A 38 6.62 5.29 5.73
C LEU A 38 7.38 5.05 7.04
N ALA A 39 8.20 6.01 7.48
CA ALA A 39 8.92 5.91 8.76
C ALA A 39 7.93 5.67 9.91
N GLU A 40 6.85 6.45 10.00
CA GLU A 40 5.80 6.27 11.00
C GLU A 40 5.09 4.91 10.88
N THR A 41 4.84 4.45 9.65
CA THR A 41 4.28 3.12 9.38
C THR A 41 5.18 2.01 9.94
N LEU A 42 6.49 2.12 9.76
CA LEU A 42 7.47 1.15 10.25
C LEU A 42 7.62 1.19 11.78
N ASP A 43 7.47 2.36 12.39
CA ASP A 43 7.40 2.48 13.85
C ASP A 43 6.22 1.67 14.41
N ARG A 44 5.06 1.69 13.75
CA ARG A 44 3.91 0.86 14.13
C ARG A 44 4.19 -0.63 13.96
N PHE A 45 4.89 -1.01 12.91
CA PHE A 45 5.33 -2.40 12.70
C PHE A 45 6.26 -2.86 13.84
N GLU A 46 7.24 -2.07 14.21
CA GLU A 46 8.20 -2.38 15.27
C GLU A 46 7.53 -2.56 16.64
N LEU A 47 6.48 -1.77 16.90
CA LEU A 47 5.63 -1.90 18.09
C LEU A 47 4.66 -3.11 18.05
N GLY A 48 4.64 -3.88 16.96
CA GLY A 48 3.74 -5.02 16.80
C GLY A 48 2.30 -4.66 16.41
N ALA A 49 2.03 -3.41 16.04
CA ALA A 49 0.71 -2.94 15.60
C ALA A 49 0.41 -3.36 14.15
N ASN A 50 0.38 -4.68 13.89
CA ASN A 50 0.34 -5.26 12.55
C ASN A 50 -0.81 -4.74 11.67
N ARG A 51 -2.03 -4.65 12.21
CA ARG A 51 -3.19 -4.15 11.45
C ARG A 51 -3.05 -2.67 11.08
N ALA A 52 -2.57 -1.85 12.01
CA ALA A 52 -2.33 -0.44 11.76
C ALA A 52 -1.25 -0.25 10.68
N THR A 53 -0.17 -1.02 10.73
CA THR A 53 0.88 -1.01 9.71
C THR A 53 0.33 -1.30 8.31
N ILE A 54 -0.52 -2.31 8.16
CA ILE A 54 -1.16 -2.66 6.88
C ILE A 54 -2.03 -1.51 6.36
N VAL A 55 -2.87 -0.94 7.23
CA VAL A 55 -3.74 0.18 6.83
C VAL A 55 -2.91 1.40 6.40
N MET A 56 -1.88 1.74 7.16
CA MET A 56 -1.01 2.87 6.84
C MET A 56 -0.21 2.63 5.55
N ALA A 57 0.35 1.45 5.35
CA ALA A 57 1.08 1.12 4.12
C ALA A 57 0.17 1.20 2.87
N TRP A 58 -1.09 0.76 3.00
CA TRP A 58 -2.08 0.92 1.94
C TRP A 58 -2.37 2.38 1.61
N ILE A 59 -2.61 3.20 2.63
CA ILE A 59 -2.84 4.65 2.48
C ILE A 59 -1.65 5.29 1.75
N LEU A 60 -0.42 4.95 2.13
CA LEU A 60 0.79 5.46 1.48
C LEU A 60 0.79 5.14 -0.01
N ALA A 61 0.58 3.87 -0.38
CA ALA A 61 0.64 3.42 -1.77
C ALA A 61 -0.44 4.06 -2.65
N VAL A 62 -1.69 4.09 -2.16
CA VAL A 62 -2.82 4.67 -2.89
C VAL A 62 -2.65 6.18 -3.05
N ASN A 63 -2.25 6.86 -1.98
CA ASN A 63 -2.02 8.30 -1.99
C ASN A 63 -0.85 8.70 -2.91
N HIS A 64 0.16 7.84 -3.02
CA HIS A 64 1.25 7.99 -3.97
C HIS A 64 0.74 7.87 -5.42
N LEU A 65 -0.10 6.88 -5.72
CA LEU A 65 -0.72 6.74 -7.05
C LEU A 65 -1.60 7.94 -7.40
N PHE A 66 -2.34 8.52 -6.46
CA PHE A 66 -3.08 9.75 -6.71
C PHE A 66 -2.16 10.87 -7.19
N GLY A 67 -1.02 11.08 -6.51
CA GLY A 67 -0.02 12.07 -6.90
C GLY A 67 0.56 11.79 -8.29
N TYR A 68 0.90 10.55 -8.57
CA TYR A 68 1.42 10.12 -9.87
C TYR A 68 0.42 10.36 -11.00
N ILE A 69 -0.86 10.02 -10.79
CA ILE A 69 -1.93 10.23 -11.76
C ILE A 69 -2.12 11.72 -12.03
N LEU A 70 -2.26 12.53 -10.99
CA LEU A 70 -2.45 13.98 -11.13
C LEU A 70 -1.32 14.64 -11.90
N LYS A 71 -0.09 14.17 -11.71
CA LYS A 71 1.08 14.76 -12.36
C LYS A 71 1.29 14.29 -13.79
N TYR A 72 1.07 13.01 -14.07
CA TYR A 72 1.53 12.40 -15.33
C TYR A 72 0.44 11.67 -16.13
N LYS A 73 -0.67 11.26 -15.50
CA LYS A 73 -1.62 10.31 -16.05
C LYS A 73 -3.09 10.74 -15.93
N LEU A 74 -3.33 12.01 -15.66
CA LEU A 74 -4.70 12.50 -15.42
C LEU A 74 -5.62 12.30 -16.64
N VAL A 75 -5.11 12.51 -17.85
CA VAL A 75 -5.88 12.32 -19.10
C VAL A 75 -6.24 10.85 -19.28
N ASP A 76 -5.27 9.96 -19.11
CA ASP A 76 -5.48 8.51 -19.26
C ASP A 76 -6.48 7.99 -18.22
N PHE A 77 -6.36 8.45 -16.96
CA PHE A 77 -7.28 8.08 -15.88
C PHE A 77 -8.71 8.57 -16.17
N ASN A 78 -8.88 9.82 -16.56
CA ASN A 78 -10.19 10.39 -16.85
C ASN A 78 -10.84 9.75 -18.09
N ALA A 79 -10.05 9.33 -19.08
CA ALA A 79 -10.56 8.56 -20.21
C ALA A 79 -11.10 7.19 -19.78
N ALA A 80 -10.41 6.49 -18.88
CA ALA A 80 -10.89 5.24 -18.30
C ALA A 80 -12.16 5.46 -17.45
N LEU A 81 -12.19 6.50 -16.63
CA LEU A 81 -13.33 6.89 -15.80
C LEU A 81 -14.57 7.24 -16.64
N ALA A 82 -14.39 7.92 -17.76
CA ALA A 82 -15.49 8.29 -18.67
C ALA A 82 -16.24 7.06 -19.24
N ASN A 83 -15.56 5.93 -19.39
CA ASN A 83 -16.15 4.67 -19.86
C ASN A 83 -16.83 3.87 -18.73
N ASN A 84 -16.90 4.41 -17.52
CA ASN A 84 -17.49 3.72 -16.38
C ASN A 84 -19.01 3.58 -16.51
N THR A 85 -19.51 2.37 -16.27
CA THR A 85 -20.95 2.05 -16.22
C THR A 85 -21.46 1.76 -14.80
N ASP A 86 -20.57 1.69 -13.82
CA ASP A 86 -20.94 1.40 -12.42
C ASP A 86 -21.57 2.63 -11.77
N ARG A 87 -22.82 2.51 -11.36
CA ARG A 87 -23.61 3.60 -10.76
C ARG A 87 -23.09 4.03 -9.37
N ARG A 88 -22.22 3.24 -8.72
CA ARG A 88 -21.61 3.59 -7.44
C ARG A 88 -20.54 4.68 -7.59
N VAL A 89 -19.95 4.79 -8.78
CA VAL A 89 -18.99 5.84 -9.11
C VAL A 89 -19.74 7.07 -9.59
N LYS A 90 -19.79 8.09 -8.77
CA LYS A 90 -20.53 9.34 -9.05
C LYS A 90 -19.68 10.40 -9.72
N VAL A 91 -18.37 10.32 -9.55
CA VAL A 91 -17.38 11.22 -10.15
C VAL A 91 -17.30 10.97 -11.66
N ARG A 92 -17.33 12.03 -12.45
CA ARG A 92 -17.23 11.98 -13.91
C ARG A 92 -15.85 12.30 -14.45
N ALA A 93 -15.09 13.09 -13.71
CA ALA A 93 -13.71 13.41 -13.99
C ALA A 93 -13.00 13.81 -12.70
N VAL A 94 -11.75 13.41 -12.54
CA VAL A 94 -10.85 13.83 -11.47
C VAL A 94 -10.16 15.12 -11.93
N LYS A 95 -10.10 16.13 -11.06
CA LYS A 95 -9.40 17.39 -11.26
C LYS A 95 -8.37 17.66 -10.17
N GLN A 96 -8.64 17.16 -8.97
CA GLN A 96 -7.83 17.34 -7.78
C GLN A 96 -7.82 16.08 -6.92
N ARG A 97 -6.96 16.06 -5.91
CA ARG A 97 -6.75 14.88 -5.05
C ARG A 97 -8.03 14.40 -4.36
N ASP A 98 -8.84 15.32 -3.87
CA ASP A 98 -10.04 14.97 -3.09
C ASP A 98 -11.10 14.24 -3.92
N ASP A 99 -11.11 14.44 -5.24
CA ASP A 99 -12.05 13.77 -6.15
C ASP A 99 -11.87 12.24 -6.15
N PHE A 100 -10.68 11.73 -5.83
CA PHE A 100 -10.43 10.28 -5.74
C PHE A 100 -11.17 9.63 -4.56
N SER A 101 -11.47 10.36 -3.50
CA SER A 101 -12.17 9.83 -2.33
C SER A 101 -13.61 9.38 -2.64
N ASP A 102 -14.20 9.90 -3.70
CA ASP A 102 -15.54 9.52 -4.17
C ASP A 102 -15.53 8.31 -5.13
N ILE A 103 -14.35 7.73 -5.37
CA ILE A 103 -14.19 6.52 -6.19
C ILE A 103 -13.93 5.33 -5.27
N PRO A 104 -14.77 4.27 -5.30
CA PRO A 104 -14.49 3.05 -4.54
C PRO A 104 -13.11 2.48 -4.92
N GLU A 105 -12.32 2.05 -3.93
CA GLU A 105 -10.91 1.65 -4.14
C GLU A 105 -10.73 0.54 -5.18
N GLY A 106 -11.60 -0.47 -5.20
CA GLY A 106 -11.57 -1.50 -6.26
C GLY A 106 -11.81 -0.92 -7.66
N LYS A 107 -12.67 0.09 -7.80
CA LYS A 107 -12.87 0.79 -9.06
C LYS A 107 -11.70 1.69 -9.44
N PHE A 108 -11.08 2.32 -8.48
CA PHE A 108 -9.85 3.07 -8.69
C PHE A 108 -8.76 2.18 -9.32
N ILE A 109 -8.53 0.98 -8.76
CA ILE A 109 -7.57 0.00 -9.30
C ILE A 109 -7.95 -0.41 -10.73
N GLU A 110 -9.23 -0.68 -10.98
CA GLU A 110 -9.75 -1.04 -12.30
C GLU A 110 -9.51 0.07 -13.33
N PHE A 111 -9.73 1.35 -12.97
CA PHE A 111 -9.46 2.48 -13.85
C PHE A 111 -7.96 2.69 -14.09
N CYS A 112 -7.12 2.49 -13.08
CA CYS A 112 -5.65 2.51 -13.25
C CYS A 112 -5.18 1.45 -14.25
N ARG A 113 -5.79 0.26 -14.24
CA ARG A 113 -5.48 -0.81 -15.19
C ARG A 113 -5.99 -0.50 -16.58
N SER A 114 -7.27 -0.14 -16.72
CA SER A 114 -7.90 0.13 -18.02
C SER A 114 -7.31 1.36 -18.71
N GLY A 115 -6.91 2.36 -17.95
CA GLY A 115 -6.16 3.53 -18.41
C GLY A 115 -4.67 3.25 -18.70
N LYS A 116 -4.20 1.99 -18.57
CA LYS A 116 -2.79 1.59 -18.76
C LYS A 116 -1.82 2.38 -17.89
N ILE A 117 -2.26 2.80 -16.71
CA ILE A 117 -1.45 3.53 -15.75
C ILE A 117 -0.58 2.54 -14.96
N ILE A 118 -1.16 1.39 -14.60
CA ILE A 118 -0.47 0.28 -13.93
C ILE A 118 -0.48 -0.97 -14.82
N SER A 119 0.51 -1.84 -14.62
CA SER A 119 0.56 -3.15 -15.27
C SER A 119 -0.49 -4.12 -14.70
N ASN A 120 -0.76 -5.20 -15.43
CA ASN A 120 -1.66 -6.26 -14.95
C ASN A 120 -1.15 -6.90 -13.65
N ASP A 121 0.16 -7.05 -13.48
CA ASP A 121 0.74 -7.66 -12.28
C ASP A 121 0.60 -6.72 -11.06
N VAL A 122 0.83 -5.43 -11.24
CA VAL A 122 0.59 -4.43 -10.18
C VAL A 122 -0.89 -4.37 -9.82
N CYS A 123 -1.80 -4.47 -10.81
CA CYS A 123 -3.24 -4.55 -10.55
C CYS A 123 -3.57 -5.75 -9.64
N LYS A 124 -3.05 -6.94 -9.94
CA LYS A 124 -3.26 -8.14 -9.11
C LYS A 124 -2.72 -7.97 -7.68
N ILE A 125 -1.52 -7.37 -7.55
CA ILE A 125 -0.96 -7.04 -6.24
C ILE A 125 -1.91 -6.14 -5.46
N LEU A 126 -2.36 -5.05 -6.07
CA LEU A 126 -3.25 -4.09 -5.41
C LEU A 126 -4.60 -4.73 -5.02
N ASP A 127 -5.20 -5.55 -5.88
CA ASP A 127 -6.45 -6.26 -5.57
C ASP A 127 -6.28 -7.18 -4.34
N GLN A 128 -5.22 -7.98 -4.30
CA GLN A 128 -4.92 -8.85 -3.15
C GLN A 128 -4.63 -8.05 -1.87
N LYS A 129 -3.88 -6.97 -1.97
CA LYS A 129 -3.56 -6.13 -0.81
C LYS A 129 -4.79 -5.35 -0.31
N LEU A 130 -5.71 -4.97 -1.19
CA LEU A 130 -6.99 -4.36 -0.80
C LEU A 130 -7.83 -5.30 0.07
N ASP A 131 -7.92 -6.59 -0.29
CA ASP A 131 -8.64 -7.60 0.50
C ASP A 131 -8.04 -7.75 1.90
N VAL A 132 -6.71 -7.81 1.99
CA VAL A 132 -5.99 -7.89 3.27
C VAL A 132 -6.23 -6.62 4.10
N ARG A 133 -6.13 -5.44 3.49
CA ARG A 133 -6.39 -4.16 4.17
C ARG A 133 -7.82 -4.08 4.69
N ASN A 134 -8.80 -4.48 3.91
CA ASN A 134 -10.20 -4.50 4.35
C ASN A 134 -10.40 -5.39 5.58
N SER A 135 -9.75 -6.56 5.62
CA SER A 135 -9.76 -7.43 6.80
C SER A 135 -9.07 -6.81 8.02
N CYS A 136 -8.14 -5.87 7.82
CA CYS A 136 -7.44 -5.17 8.90
C CYS A 136 -8.18 -3.93 9.41
N ALA A 137 -8.93 -3.25 8.55
CA ALA A 137 -9.64 -2.02 8.88
C ALA A 137 -10.87 -2.23 9.78
N HIS A 138 -11.35 -3.46 9.89
CA HIS A 138 -12.50 -3.82 10.71
C HIS A 138 -12.15 -4.91 11.73
N PRO A 139 -12.86 -5.01 12.86
CA PRO A 139 -12.75 -6.15 13.77
C PRO A 139 -13.08 -7.44 13.00
N SER A 140 -12.10 -8.26 12.76
CA SER A 140 -12.22 -9.54 12.07
C SER A 140 -11.42 -10.62 12.81
N GLY A 141 -11.83 -11.87 12.67
CA GLY A 141 -11.11 -13.02 13.23
C GLY A 141 -9.82 -13.39 12.48
N VAL A 142 -9.48 -12.67 11.41
CA VAL A 142 -8.29 -12.95 10.61
C VAL A 142 -7.03 -12.62 11.40
N LYS A 143 -6.13 -13.62 11.53
CA LYS A 143 -4.82 -13.44 12.17
C LYS A 143 -3.84 -12.82 11.18
N ILE A 144 -3.26 -11.70 11.56
CA ILE A 144 -2.24 -10.98 10.79
C ILE A 144 -0.91 -11.14 11.55
N ASN A 145 -0.06 -12.01 11.05
CA ASN A 145 1.29 -12.21 11.58
C ASN A 145 2.29 -11.24 10.95
N ARG A 146 3.49 -11.15 11.51
CA ARG A 146 4.54 -10.23 11.03
C ARG A 146 4.97 -10.52 9.59
N THR A 147 5.05 -11.78 9.19
CA THR A 147 5.44 -12.16 7.82
C THR A 147 4.48 -11.59 6.78
N LYS A 148 3.17 -11.65 7.03
CA LYS A 148 2.16 -11.03 6.15
C LYS A 148 2.31 -9.52 6.06
N VAL A 149 2.67 -8.86 7.17
CA VAL A 149 2.89 -7.41 7.18
C VAL A 149 4.10 -7.04 6.35
N ILE A 150 5.21 -7.79 6.48
CA ILE A 150 6.43 -7.59 5.72
C ILE A 150 6.16 -7.68 4.23
N ASP A 151 5.60 -8.81 3.79
CA ASP A 151 5.21 -9.05 2.41
C ASP A 151 4.28 -7.92 1.87
N PHE A 152 3.34 -7.48 2.71
CA PHE A 152 2.42 -6.40 2.35
C PHE A 152 3.14 -5.07 2.11
N VAL A 153 4.04 -4.69 3.00
CA VAL A 153 4.79 -3.43 2.92
C VAL A 153 5.79 -3.46 1.75
N GLU A 154 6.57 -4.55 1.63
CA GLU A 154 7.53 -4.73 0.55
C GLU A 154 6.86 -4.64 -0.82
N ASP A 155 5.79 -5.39 -1.04
CA ASP A 155 5.06 -5.38 -2.30
C ASP A 155 4.57 -3.98 -2.68
N LEU A 156 3.99 -3.24 -1.74
CA LEU A 156 3.46 -1.90 -2.02
C LEU A 156 4.56 -0.87 -2.22
N VAL A 157 5.63 -0.92 -1.42
CA VAL A 157 6.72 0.04 -1.57
C VAL A 157 7.50 -0.21 -2.87
N GLU A 158 7.88 -1.45 -3.14
CA GLU A 158 8.69 -1.76 -4.33
C GLU A 158 7.90 -1.68 -5.63
N ASN A 159 6.68 -2.22 -5.67
CA ASN A 159 5.90 -2.32 -6.89
C ASN A 159 5.01 -1.10 -7.17
N VAL A 160 4.82 -0.22 -6.19
CA VAL A 160 4.01 0.99 -6.35
C VAL A 160 4.84 2.25 -6.10
N VAL A 161 5.30 2.46 -4.87
CA VAL A 161 5.91 3.74 -4.46
C VAL A 161 7.23 4.00 -5.19
N LEU A 162 8.12 3.03 -5.24
CA LEU A 162 9.43 3.17 -5.90
C LEU A 162 9.36 3.01 -7.43
N LYS A 163 8.32 2.33 -7.93
CA LYS A 163 8.14 2.08 -9.36
C LYS A 163 7.54 3.28 -10.10
N TYR A 164 6.52 3.91 -9.55
CA TYR A 164 5.82 5.06 -10.15
C TYR A 164 6.37 6.36 -9.56
N LYS A 165 7.53 6.78 -10.01
CA LYS A 165 8.25 7.97 -9.49
C LYS A 165 7.50 9.27 -9.82
N ILE A 166 7.37 10.14 -8.82
CA ILE A 166 6.76 11.48 -8.93
C ILE A 166 7.81 12.56 -9.07
#